data_4a1b1b58783cf52003d802a07d058a49
#
_entry.id   4a1b1b58783cf52003d802a07d058a49
#
_cell.length_a   1.000
_cell.length_b   1.000
_cell.length_c   1.000
_cell.angle_alpha   90.00
_cell.angle_beta   90.00
_cell.angle_gamma   90.00
#
_symmetry.space_group_name_H-M   'P 1'
#
loop_
_entity.id
_entity.type
_entity.pdbx_description
1 polymer ?
#
loop_
_entity_poly.entity_id
_entity_poly.type
_entity_poly.pdbx_seq_one_letter_code
_entity_poly.pdbx_strand_id
1 'polypeptide(L)'
;MFRGGGQRKIVSAIGLVTFSIIALATTGLIIFAANRSSVKHQVRQLLTARECQGCNLSGANLSEVFLEGVNLEKATLKDANLWSAHLVNANLKQANLAGVYLISSNLAGANLEGSNLENAFLEDAYLGGSNLITANLRGAFMKGIFLVNADLEGVNLEGANLWMANLESANLKGANLRNAWLLDTNLAGANLKGAVMPDGTRHE
;
A
#
# COMPACT_ATOMS: atom_id res chain seq x y z
N MET A 1 8.86 -47.18 48.71
CA MET A 1 7.91 -46.30 49.38
C MET A 1 8.48 -44.90 49.45
N PHE A 2 8.29 -44.10 48.37
CA PHE A 2 8.42 -42.67 48.46
C PHE A 2 7.55 -42.03 47.37
N ARG A 3 6.67 -41.18 47.81
CA ARG A 3 5.62 -40.51 47.07
C ARG A 3 6.13 -39.32 46.27
N GLY A 4 5.55 -39.17 45.10
CA GLY A 4 5.67 -37.96 44.29
C GLY A 4 4.92 -36.77 44.90
N GLY A 5 5.29 -35.61 44.48
CA GLY A 5 4.57 -34.39 44.77
C GLY A 5 5.43 -33.17 44.42
N GLY A 6 5.16 -32.52 43.32
CA GLY A 6 5.81 -31.25 43.06
C GLY A 6 5.86 -30.70 41.65
N GLN A 7 4.87 -31.02 40.79
CA GLN A 7 4.84 -30.42 39.47
C GLN A 7 3.53 -29.70 39.11
N ARG A 8 2.82 -29.14 40.08
CA ARG A 8 1.53 -28.45 39.80
C ARG A 8 1.43 -26.97 40.07
N LYS A 9 2.54 -26.28 40.36
CA LYS A 9 2.45 -24.85 40.74
C LYS A 9 3.15 -23.84 39.83
N ILE A 10 3.79 -24.24 38.76
CA ILE A 10 4.50 -23.29 37.89
C ILE A 10 3.66 -22.80 36.72
N VAL A 11 2.64 -23.53 36.28
CA VAL A 11 1.80 -23.15 35.12
C VAL A 11 0.77 -22.08 35.49
N SER A 12 0.38 -21.97 36.79
CA SER A 12 -0.61 -21.01 37.25
C SER A 12 -0.08 -19.57 37.41
N ALA A 13 1.22 -19.39 37.66
CA ALA A 13 1.77 -18.06 37.90
C ALA A 13 2.02 -17.25 36.62
N ILE A 14 2.34 -17.92 35.52
CA ILE A 14 2.59 -17.25 34.24
C ILE A 14 1.28 -16.79 33.59
N GLY A 15 0.20 -17.53 33.76
CA GLY A 15 -1.13 -17.15 33.26
C GLY A 15 -1.73 -15.93 34.01
N LEU A 16 -1.50 -15.83 35.32
CA LEU A 16 -2.03 -14.74 36.14
C LEU A 16 -1.27 -13.42 35.94
N VAL A 17 0.04 -13.46 35.71
CA VAL A 17 0.84 -12.26 35.47
C VAL A 17 0.51 -11.66 34.08
N THR A 18 0.24 -12.47 33.07
CA THR A 18 -0.16 -11.97 31.76
C THR A 18 -1.58 -11.38 31.76
N PHE A 19 -2.50 -11.90 32.55
CA PHE A 19 -3.84 -11.32 32.71
C PHE A 19 -3.84 -10.01 33.55
N SER A 20 -3.02 -9.90 34.59
CA SER A 20 -2.92 -8.67 35.39
C SER A 20 -2.30 -7.51 34.63
N ILE A 21 -1.31 -7.76 33.77
CA ILE A 21 -0.71 -6.72 32.93
C ILE A 21 -1.70 -6.24 31.85
N ILE A 22 -2.57 -7.11 31.33
CA ILE A 22 -3.60 -6.76 30.37
C ILE A 22 -4.74 -5.97 31.03
N ALA A 23 -5.07 -6.24 32.28
CA ALA A 23 -6.14 -5.54 33.02
C ALA A 23 -5.74 -4.14 33.50
N LEU A 24 -4.44 -3.84 33.60
CA LEU A 24 -3.90 -2.50 33.95
C LEU A 24 -3.52 -1.67 32.72
N ALA A 25 -3.56 -2.27 31.54
CA ALA A 25 -3.32 -1.55 30.30
C ALA A 25 -4.60 -0.84 29.85
N THR A 26 -4.51 0.48 29.83
CA THR A 26 -5.51 1.40 29.27
C THR A 26 -6.18 0.82 28.00
N THR A 27 -7.43 1.21 27.77
CA THR A 27 -8.25 0.84 26.60
C THR A 27 -7.50 0.71 25.26
N GLY A 28 -6.38 1.40 25.11
CA GLY A 28 -5.53 1.35 23.93
C GLY A 28 -4.81 0.01 23.67
N LEU A 29 -4.39 -0.71 24.70
CA LEU A 29 -3.68 -1.99 24.53
C LEU A 29 -4.63 -3.14 24.13
N ILE A 30 -5.85 -3.11 24.65
CA ILE A 30 -6.91 -4.08 24.30
C ILE A 30 -7.33 -3.86 22.85
N ILE A 31 -7.50 -2.61 22.41
CA ILE A 31 -7.83 -2.25 21.03
C ILE A 31 -6.70 -2.68 20.09
N PHE A 32 -5.43 -2.50 20.46
CA PHE A 32 -4.28 -2.89 19.65
C PHE A 32 -4.17 -4.42 19.48
N ALA A 33 -4.42 -5.20 20.53
CA ALA A 33 -4.42 -6.67 20.45
C ALA A 33 -5.59 -7.20 19.62
N ALA A 34 -6.79 -6.61 19.77
CA ALA A 34 -7.97 -6.95 18.99
C ALA A 34 -7.77 -6.63 17.49
N ASN A 35 -7.18 -5.48 17.14
CA ASN A 35 -6.85 -5.14 15.77
C ASN A 35 -5.87 -6.13 15.13
N ARG A 36 -4.82 -6.55 15.83
CA ARG A 36 -3.88 -7.57 15.31
C ARG A 36 -4.56 -8.91 15.03
N SER A 37 -5.49 -9.34 15.85
CA SER A 37 -6.26 -10.56 15.64
C SER A 37 -7.16 -10.44 14.41
N SER A 38 -7.84 -9.29 14.24
CA SER A 38 -8.68 -8.99 13.09
C SER A 38 -7.87 -8.96 11.79
N VAL A 39 -6.73 -8.26 11.76
CA VAL A 39 -5.86 -8.19 10.57
C VAL A 39 -5.38 -9.59 10.17
N LYS A 40 -4.95 -10.43 11.12
CA LYS A 40 -4.53 -11.82 10.82
C LYS A 40 -5.66 -12.64 10.20
N HIS A 41 -6.89 -12.48 10.68
CA HIS A 41 -8.05 -13.16 10.10
C HIS A 41 -8.30 -12.70 8.65
N GLN A 42 -8.27 -11.40 8.40
CA GLN A 42 -8.48 -10.83 7.07
C GLN A 42 -7.34 -11.18 6.09
N VAL A 43 -6.09 -11.22 6.55
CA VAL A 43 -4.97 -11.73 5.74
C VAL A 43 -5.22 -13.19 5.34
N ARG A 44 -5.67 -14.04 6.26
CA ARG A 44 -6.01 -15.42 5.93
C ARG A 44 -7.13 -15.49 4.89
N GLN A 45 -8.20 -14.73 5.07
CA GLN A 45 -9.31 -14.62 4.12
C GLN A 45 -8.82 -14.18 2.74
N LEU A 46 -8.00 -13.14 2.66
CA LEU A 46 -7.39 -12.65 1.43
C LEU A 46 -6.63 -13.75 0.69
N LEU A 47 -5.77 -14.49 1.41
CA LEU A 47 -4.91 -15.52 0.82
C LEU A 47 -5.69 -16.77 0.36
N THR A 48 -6.85 -17.05 0.96
CA THR A 48 -7.66 -18.23 0.63
C THR A 48 -8.77 -17.93 -0.38
N ALA A 49 -9.51 -16.84 -0.21
CA ALA A 49 -10.66 -16.48 -1.05
C ALA A 49 -10.31 -15.53 -2.20
N ARG A 50 -9.13 -14.87 -2.17
CA ARG A 50 -8.73 -13.79 -3.10
C ARG A 50 -9.70 -12.61 -3.16
N GLU A 51 -10.53 -12.46 -2.15
CA GLU A 51 -11.55 -11.42 -2.01
C GLU A 51 -11.39 -10.75 -0.66
N CYS A 52 -11.19 -9.45 -0.65
CA CYS A 52 -11.03 -8.68 0.59
C CYS A 52 -11.51 -7.23 0.40
N GLN A 53 -12.66 -7.06 -0.28
CA GLN A 53 -13.28 -5.75 -0.47
C GLN A 53 -13.56 -5.08 0.89
N GLY A 54 -13.07 -3.86 1.10
CA GLY A 54 -13.25 -3.11 2.34
C GLY A 54 -12.52 -3.67 3.56
N CYS A 55 -11.66 -4.70 3.41
CA CYS A 55 -10.89 -5.25 4.52
C CYS A 55 -9.95 -4.22 5.15
N ASN A 56 -9.68 -4.37 6.44
CA ASN A 56 -8.61 -3.64 7.12
C ASN A 56 -7.34 -4.50 7.24
N LEU A 57 -6.40 -4.24 6.35
CA LEU A 57 -5.10 -4.88 6.26
C LEU A 57 -3.96 -3.94 6.71
N SER A 58 -4.28 -2.89 7.51
CA SER A 58 -3.31 -1.90 7.94
C SER A 58 -2.14 -2.56 8.68
N GLY A 59 -0.91 -2.22 8.27
CA GLY A 59 0.33 -2.77 8.83
C GLY A 59 0.52 -4.27 8.61
N ALA A 60 -0.29 -4.91 7.74
CA ALA A 60 -0.13 -6.33 7.42
C ALA A 60 1.20 -6.57 6.70
N ASN A 61 1.86 -7.69 6.98
CA ASN A 61 2.98 -8.17 6.18
C ASN A 61 2.45 -9.07 5.06
N LEU A 62 2.51 -8.56 3.83
CA LEU A 62 2.10 -9.19 2.58
C LEU A 62 3.26 -9.15 1.56
N SER A 63 4.53 -9.14 2.05
CA SER A 63 5.69 -9.16 1.16
C SER A 63 5.75 -10.43 0.34
N GLU A 64 6.18 -10.30 -0.93
CA GLU A 64 6.38 -11.39 -1.89
C GLU A 64 5.12 -12.25 -2.17
N VAL A 65 3.94 -11.77 -1.76
CA VAL A 65 2.68 -12.52 -1.90
C VAL A 65 2.18 -12.49 -3.35
N PHE A 66 1.56 -13.58 -3.79
CA PHE A 66 0.93 -13.71 -5.12
C PHE A 66 -0.56 -13.36 -5.01
N LEU A 67 -0.93 -12.17 -5.47
CA LEU A 67 -2.29 -11.60 -5.39
C LEU A 67 -2.79 -11.10 -6.77
N GLU A 68 -2.40 -11.79 -7.85
CA GLU A 68 -2.88 -11.44 -9.20
C GLU A 68 -4.41 -11.50 -9.28
N GLY A 69 -5.02 -10.47 -9.84
CA GLY A 69 -6.46 -10.34 -10.02
C GLY A 69 -7.27 -10.25 -8.73
N VAL A 70 -6.60 -10.05 -7.58
CA VAL A 70 -7.30 -9.94 -6.28
C VAL A 70 -8.22 -8.74 -6.24
N ASN A 71 -9.35 -8.88 -5.53
CA ASN A 71 -10.24 -7.76 -5.25
C ASN A 71 -9.96 -7.17 -3.85
N LEU A 72 -9.36 -5.98 -3.86
CA LEU A 72 -9.03 -5.16 -2.69
C LEU A 72 -9.72 -3.78 -2.76
N GLU A 73 -10.82 -3.68 -3.52
CA GLU A 73 -11.58 -2.42 -3.65
C GLU A 73 -11.95 -1.88 -2.25
N LYS A 74 -11.67 -0.60 -2.03
CA LYS A 74 -11.93 0.11 -0.75
C LYS A 74 -11.23 -0.50 0.47
N ALA A 75 -10.32 -1.45 0.29
CA ALA A 75 -9.55 -2.00 1.41
C ALA A 75 -8.63 -0.93 2.04
N THR A 76 -8.32 -1.08 3.32
CA THR A 76 -7.34 -0.27 4.01
C THR A 76 -6.04 -1.06 4.15
N LEU A 77 -5.00 -0.62 3.42
CA LEU A 77 -3.64 -1.18 3.40
C LEU A 77 -2.62 -0.18 3.94
N LYS A 78 -3.10 0.77 4.77
CA LYS A 78 -2.23 1.80 5.33
C LYS A 78 -1.03 1.18 6.05
N ASP A 79 0.19 1.65 5.72
CA ASP A 79 1.46 1.19 6.27
C ASP A 79 1.70 -0.34 6.13
N ALA A 80 0.98 -1.02 5.23
CA ALA A 80 1.19 -2.45 4.97
C ALA A 80 2.49 -2.67 4.18
N ASN A 81 3.14 -3.81 4.41
CA ASN A 81 4.30 -4.25 3.65
C ASN A 81 3.88 -5.15 2.49
N LEU A 82 4.01 -4.66 1.27
CA LEU A 82 3.76 -5.33 -0.01
C LEU A 82 5.05 -5.39 -0.86
N TRP A 83 6.22 -5.34 -0.22
CA TRP A 83 7.52 -5.43 -0.91
C TRP A 83 7.56 -6.66 -1.84
N SER A 84 7.95 -6.46 -3.10
CA SER A 84 8.00 -7.52 -4.13
C SER A 84 6.69 -8.32 -4.30
N ALA A 85 5.53 -7.78 -3.91
CA ALA A 85 4.24 -8.45 -4.09
C ALA A 85 3.82 -8.48 -5.57
N HIS A 86 3.12 -9.57 -5.96
CA HIS A 86 2.56 -9.76 -7.30
C HIS A 86 1.08 -9.38 -7.29
N LEU A 87 0.76 -8.19 -7.84
CA LEU A 87 -0.57 -7.57 -7.85
C LEU A 87 -1.08 -7.32 -9.28
N VAL A 88 -0.59 -8.08 -10.26
CA VAL A 88 -0.98 -7.92 -11.68
C VAL A 88 -2.50 -7.99 -11.80
N ASN A 89 -3.12 -7.00 -12.47
CA ASN A 89 -4.56 -6.87 -12.65
C ASN A 89 -5.38 -6.83 -11.34
N ALA A 90 -4.77 -6.53 -10.19
CA ALA A 90 -5.49 -6.38 -8.92
C ALA A 90 -6.47 -5.20 -8.97
N ASN A 91 -7.63 -5.34 -8.34
CA ASN A 91 -8.57 -4.24 -8.12
C ASN A 91 -8.30 -3.57 -6.77
N LEU A 92 -7.65 -2.40 -6.81
CA LEU A 92 -7.33 -1.54 -5.66
C LEU A 92 -8.11 -0.22 -5.72
N LYS A 93 -9.21 -0.18 -6.49
CA LYS A 93 -10.06 1.01 -6.64
C LYS A 93 -10.47 1.56 -5.27
N GLN A 94 -10.25 2.87 -5.06
CA GLN A 94 -10.58 3.58 -3.81
C GLN A 94 -9.93 2.97 -2.54
N ALA A 95 -8.90 2.12 -2.67
CA ALA A 95 -8.19 1.59 -1.52
C ALA A 95 -7.36 2.67 -0.80
N ASN A 96 -7.21 2.55 0.50
CA ASN A 96 -6.30 3.38 1.27
C ASN A 96 -4.94 2.69 1.41
N LEU A 97 -3.97 3.17 0.63
CA LEU A 97 -2.58 2.71 0.53
C LEU A 97 -1.59 3.73 1.11
N ALA A 98 -2.04 4.66 1.97
CA ALA A 98 -1.16 5.69 2.54
C ALA A 98 0.02 5.05 3.28
N GLY A 99 1.25 5.47 2.96
CA GLY A 99 2.48 4.94 3.56
C GLY A 99 2.79 3.47 3.27
N VAL A 100 2.11 2.85 2.29
CA VAL A 100 2.34 1.44 1.93
C VAL A 100 3.73 1.23 1.35
N TYR A 101 4.33 0.06 1.62
CA TYR A 101 5.61 -0.35 1.05
C TYR A 101 5.36 -1.27 -0.17
N LEU A 102 5.48 -0.72 -1.38
CA LEU A 102 5.30 -1.40 -2.67
C LEU A 102 6.59 -1.47 -3.50
N ILE A 103 7.75 -1.35 -2.82
CA ILE A 103 9.05 -1.37 -3.49
C ILE A 103 9.22 -2.66 -4.30
N SER A 104 9.64 -2.55 -5.56
CA SER A 104 9.86 -3.66 -6.49
C SER A 104 8.63 -4.56 -6.71
N SER A 105 7.41 -4.12 -6.35
CA SER A 105 6.19 -4.89 -6.59
C SER A 105 5.71 -4.79 -8.03
N ASN A 106 4.90 -5.77 -8.45
CA ASN A 106 4.33 -5.81 -9.79
C ASN A 106 2.81 -5.55 -9.75
N LEU A 107 2.40 -4.35 -10.19
CA LEU A 107 1.02 -3.89 -10.29
C LEU A 107 0.61 -3.65 -11.76
N ALA A 108 1.25 -4.32 -12.73
CA ALA A 108 0.90 -4.14 -14.14
C ALA A 108 -0.59 -4.37 -14.38
N GLY A 109 -1.25 -3.44 -15.07
CA GLY A 109 -2.68 -3.48 -15.33
C GLY A 109 -3.61 -3.35 -14.12
N ALA A 110 -3.08 -3.08 -12.92
CA ALA A 110 -3.92 -2.93 -11.72
C ALA A 110 -4.83 -1.70 -11.80
N ASN A 111 -6.00 -1.79 -11.18
CA ASN A 111 -6.93 -0.67 -11.05
C ASN A 111 -6.72 0.03 -9.70
N LEU A 112 -6.14 1.22 -9.72
CA LEU A 112 -5.86 2.09 -8.57
C LEU A 112 -6.71 3.38 -8.62
N GLU A 113 -7.79 3.41 -9.42
CA GLU A 113 -8.65 4.59 -9.59
C GLU A 113 -9.11 5.14 -8.24
N GLY A 114 -8.86 6.43 -7.99
CA GLY A 114 -9.26 7.13 -6.77
C GLY A 114 -8.62 6.60 -5.48
N SER A 115 -7.59 5.75 -5.57
CA SER A 115 -6.88 5.25 -4.38
C SER A 115 -6.02 6.32 -3.72
N ASN A 116 -5.75 6.15 -2.42
CA ASN A 116 -4.86 7.02 -1.66
C ASN A 116 -3.50 6.34 -1.44
N LEU A 117 -2.47 6.81 -2.14
CA LEU A 117 -1.07 6.38 -2.03
C LEU A 117 -0.18 7.50 -1.44
N GLU A 118 -0.75 8.39 -0.63
CA GLU A 118 0.01 9.49 -0.04
C GLU A 118 1.20 8.94 0.75
N ASN A 119 2.42 9.48 0.46
CA ASN A 119 3.70 9.07 1.04
C ASN A 119 4.02 7.56 0.89
N ALA A 120 3.46 6.88 -0.11
CA ALA A 120 3.76 5.48 -0.41
C ALA A 120 5.19 5.30 -0.93
N PHE A 121 5.78 4.13 -0.67
CA PHE A 121 7.10 3.72 -1.15
C PHE A 121 6.92 2.80 -2.36
N LEU A 122 7.22 3.31 -3.56
CA LEU A 122 6.98 2.68 -4.87
C LEU A 122 8.26 2.56 -5.71
N GLU A 123 9.43 2.66 -5.08
CA GLU A 123 10.70 2.57 -5.81
C GLU A 123 10.77 1.28 -6.61
N ASP A 124 11.18 1.40 -7.87
CA ASP A 124 11.34 0.29 -8.83
C ASP A 124 10.09 -0.59 -9.01
N ALA A 125 8.89 -0.09 -8.65
CA ALA A 125 7.64 -0.81 -8.87
C ALA A 125 7.20 -0.79 -10.35
N TYR A 126 6.49 -1.84 -10.78
CA TYR A 126 5.97 -2.02 -12.15
C TYR A 126 4.47 -1.73 -12.18
N LEU A 127 4.08 -0.61 -12.79
CA LEU A 127 2.68 -0.16 -12.95
C LEU A 127 2.32 0.06 -14.44
N GLY A 128 3.00 -0.61 -15.36
CA GLY A 128 2.70 -0.49 -16.78
C GLY A 128 1.23 -0.80 -17.09
N GLY A 129 0.56 0.08 -17.86
CA GLY A 129 -0.85 -0.07 -18.23
C GLY A 129 -1.85 -0.02 -17.06
N SER A 130 -1.44 0.37 -15.86
CA SER A 130 -2.35 0.51 -14.72
C SER A 130 -3.26 1.74 -14.83
N ASN A 131 -4.41 1.69 -14.16
CA ASN A 131 -5.34 2.81 -14.04
C ASN A 131 -5.14 3.52 -12.68
N LEU A 132 -4.61 4.75 -12.71
CA LEU A 132 -4.38 5.62 -11.56
C LEU A 132 -5.24 6.91 -11.66
N ILE A 133 -6.31 6.91 -12.45
CA ILE A 133 -7.17 8.08 -12.62
C ILE A 133 -7.56 8.63 -11.24
N THR A 134 -7.31 9.94 -11.03
CA THR A 134 -7.60 10.66 -9.78
C THR A 134 -6.99 10.08 -8.50
N ALA A 135 -6.01 9.18 -8.59
CA ALA A 135 -5.32 8.69 -7.40
C ALA A 135 -4.52 9.79 -6.71
N ASN A 136 -4.33 9.68 -5.40
CA ASN A 136 -3.49 10.58 -4.62
C ASN A 136 -2.11 9.95 -4.34
N LEU A 137 -1.09 10.45 -5.03
CA LEU A 137 0.33 10.05 -4.88
C LEU A 137 1.17 11.20 -4.29
N ARG A 138 0.54 12.11 -3.54
CA ARG A 138 1.24 13.25 -2.93
C ARG A 138 2.39 12.76 -2.06
N GLY A 139 3.60 13.31 -2.31
CA GLY A 139 4.80 12.97 -1.56
C GLY A 139 5.30 11.53 -1.72
N ALA A 140 4.75 10.75 -2.66
CA ALA A 140 5.16 9.36 -2.85
C ALA A 140 6.61 9.24 -3.33
N PHE A 141 7.31 8.18 -2.90
CA PHE A 141 8.66 7.82 -3.30
C PHE A 141 8.58 6.87 -4.50
N MET A 142 8.86 7.40 -5.71
CA MET A 142 8.62 6.71 -6.99
C MET A 142 9.88 6.65 -7.87
N LYS A 143 11.07 6.68 -7.23
CA LYS A 143 12.33 6.58 -7.97
C LYS A 143 12.35 5.29 -8.80
N GLY A 144 12.69 5.42 -10.10
CA GLY A 144 12.82 4.27 -10.99
C GLY A 144 11.53 3.54 -11.33
N ILE A 145 10.36 4.06 -10.94
CA ILE A 145 9.06 3.41 -11.20
C ILE A 145 8.78 3.28 -12.71
N PHE A 146 8.12 2.18 -13.11
CA PHE A 146 7.72 1.92 -14.49
C PHE A 146 6.21 2.15 -14.67
N LEU A 147 5.84 3.24 -15.37
CA LEU A 147 4.46 3.68 -15.61
C LEU A 147 4.14 3.77 -17.12
N VAL A 148 4.83 2.98 -17.94
CA VAL A 148 4.62 2.97 -19.41
C VAL A 148 3.16 2.66 -19.73
N ASN A 149 2.52 3.51 -20.56
CA ASN A 149 1.11 3.41 -20.94
C ASN A 149 0.11 3.45 -19.75
N ALA A 150 0.50 3.88 -18.57
CA ALA A 150 -0.43 4.02 -17.44
C ALA A 150 -1.37 5.22 -17.63
N ASP A 151 -2.59 5.11 -17.09
CA ASP A 151 -3.54 6.21 -17.06
C ASP A 151 -3.47 6.94 -15.72
N LEU A 152 -2.93 8.17 -15.77
CA LEU A 152 -2.70 9.06 -14.63
C LEU A 152 -3.56 10.35 -14.76
N GLU A 153 -4.70 10.29 -15.49
CA GLU A 153 -5.56 11.47 -15.66
C GLU A 153 -6.00 12.02 -14.31
N GLY A 154 -5.73 13.31 -14.08
CA GLY A 154 -6.11 14.01 -12.85
C GLY A 154 -5.41 13.52 -11.58
N VAL A 155 -4.35 12.72 -11.69
CA VAL A 155 -3.58 12.23 -10.53
C VAL A 155 -2.95 13.39 -9.75
N ASN A 156 -2.87 13.25 -8.43
CA ASN A 156 -2.10 14.16 -7.58
C ASN A 156 -0.71 13.60 -7.29
N LEU A 157 0.31 14.16 -7.94
CA LEU A 157 1.75 13.85 -7.77
C LEU A 157 2.50 15.00 -7.07
N GLU A 158 1.79 15.87 -6.34
CA GLU A 158 2.44 17.00 -5.67
C GLU A 158 3.55 16.52 -4.73
N GLY A 159 4.78 17.05 -4.94
CA GLY A 159 5.96 16.70 -4.15
C GLY A 159 6.45 15.27 -4.30
N ALA A 160 5.92 14.48 -5.24
CA ALA A 160 6.39 13.11 -5.48
C ALA A 160 7.81 13.07 -6.04
N ASN A 161 8.59 12.06 -5.69
CA ASN A 161 9.91 11.82 -6.23
C ASN A 161 9.85 10.85 -7.42
N LEU A 162 9.94 11.37 -8.63
CA LEU A 162 9.90 10.63 -9.90
C LEU A 162 11.29 10.50 -10.56
N TRP A 163 12.37 10.66 -9.78
CA TRP A 163 13.72 10.52 -10.32
C TRP A 163 13.90 9.18 -11.05
N MET A 164 14.40 9.25 -12.30
CA MET A 164 14.60 8.09 -13.20
C MET A 164 13.32 7.28 -13.50
N ALA A 165 12.13 7.82 -13.22
CA ALA A 165 10.87 7.16 -13.54
C ALA A 165 10.65 7.05 -15.06
N ASN A 166 9.98 5.97 -15.51
CA ASN A 166 9.59 5.81 -16.90
C ASN A 166 8.06 5.99 -17.04
N LEU A 167 7.67 7.16 -17.58
CA LEU A 167 6.28 7.53 -17.90
C LEU A 167 6.02 7.58 -19.42
N GLU A 168 6.78 6.83 -20.20
CA GLU A 168 6.61 6.77 -21.66
C GLU A 168 5.17 6.46 -22.03
N SER A 169 4.58 7.30 -22.89
CA SER A 169 3.20 7.16 -23.36
C SER A 169 2.13 7.17 -22.24
N ALA A 170 2.45 7.61 -21.03
CA ALA A 170 1.46 7.73 -19.95
C ALA A 170 0.48 8.89 -20.19
N ASN A 171 -0.75 8.74 -19.72
CA ASN A 171 -1.75 9.82 -19.75
C ASN A 171 -1.69 10.63 -18.43
N LEU A 172 -1.05 11.80 -18.46
CA LEU A 172 -0.94 12.74 -17.35
C LEU A 172 -1.86 13.97 -17.52
N LYS A 173 -2.90 13.85 -18.34
CA LYS A 173 -3.84 14.95 -18.58
C LYS A 173 -4.41 15.46 -17.26
N GLY A 174 -4.25 16.78 -17.03
CA GLY A 174 -4.75 17.43 -15.80
C GLY A 174 -4.06 17.02 -14.51
N ALA A 175 -2.97 16.25 -14.55
CA ALA A 175 -2.21 15.83 -13.38
C ALA A 175 -1.63 17.03 -12.60
N ASN A 176 -1.49 16.91 -11.29
CA ASN A 176 -0.79 17.86 -10.44
C ASN A 176 0.62 17.38 -10.13
N LEU A 177 1.62 17.94 -10.82
CA LEU A 177 3.06 17.67 -10.62
C LEU A 177 3.77 18.78 -9.83
N ARG A 178 3.04 19.69 -9.17
CA ARG A 178 3.64 20.78 -8.42
C ARG A 178 4.68 20.27 -7.43
N ASN A 179 5.88 20.88 -7.44
CA ASN A 179 7.01 20.48 -6.60
C ASN A 179 7.48 19.01 -6.78
N ALA A 180 7.01 18.29 -7.79
CA ALA A 180 7.49 16.94 -8.08
C ALA A 180 8.95 16.99 -8.59
N TRP A 181 9.73 15.97 -8.25
CA TRP A 181 11.12 15.84 -8.70
C TRP A 181 11.19 14.95 -9.94
N LEU A 182 11.41 15.56 -11.13
CA LEU A 182 11.40 14.90 -12.44
C LEU A 182 12.82 14.72 -13.05
N LEU A 183 13.88 14.70 -12.23
CA LEU A 183 15.23 14.52 -12.76
C LEU A 183 15.37 13.15 -13.45
N ASP A 184 15.88 13.14 -14.69
CA ASP A 184 16.06 11.94 -15.51
C ASP A 184 14.74 11.13 -15.75
N THR A 185 13.57 11.74 -15.61
CA THR A 185 12.28 11.12 -15.88
C THR A 185 12.03 11.03 -17.40
N ASN A 186 11.69 9.84 -17.89
CA ASN A 186 11.26 9.65 -19.29
C ASN A 186 9.77 10.00 -19.44
N LEU A 187 9.47 11.10 -20.13
CA LEU A 187 8.11 11.55 -20.49
C LEU A 187 7.83 11.44 -21.99
N ALA A 188 8.60 10.65 -22.75
CA ALA A 188 8.44 10.50 -24.20
C ALA A 188 7.02 10.06 -24.54
N GLY A 189 6.32 10.83 -25.39
CA GLY A 189 4.94 10.53 -25.78
C GLY A 189 3.88 10.67 -24.69
N ALA A 190 4.23 11.12 -23.50
CA ALA A 190 3.25 11.33 -22.43
C ALA A 190 2.29 12.49 -22.76
N ASN A 191 1.00 12.32 -22.42
CA ASN A 191 0.00 13.37 -22.55
C ASN A 191 -0.03 14.25 -21.31
N LEU A 192 0.53 15.45 -21.39
CA LEU A 192 0.62 16.42 -20.30
C LEU A 192 -0.44 17.54 -20.40
N LYS A 193 -1.42 17.43 -21.31
CA LYS A 193 -2.40 18.50 -21.53
C LYS A 193 -3.09 18.94 -20.25
N GLY A 194 -2.94 20.22 -19.90
CA GLY A 194 -3.53 20.81 -18.69
C GLY A 194 -2.87 20.41 -17.38
N ALA A 195 -1.79 19.63 -17.40
CA ALA A 195 -1.04 19.29 -16.19
C ALA A 195 -0.41 20.52 -15.55
N VAL A 196 -0.35 20.54 -14.22
CA VAL A 196 0.39 21.54 -13.45
C VAL A 196 1.82 21.01 -13.27
N MET A 197 2.80 21.73 -13.85
CA MET A 197 4.20 21.35 -13.83
C MET A 197 4.86 21.65 -12.46
N PRO A 198 6.10 21.15 -12.20
CA PRO A 198 6.75 21.33 -10.89
C PRO A 198 6.91 22.79 -10.45
N ASP A 199 7.09 23.71 -11.37
CA ASP A 199 7.19 25.16 -11.11
C ASP A 199 5.80 25.85 -10.93
N GLY A 200 4.71 25.09 -11.05
CA GLY A 200 3.35 25.57 -10.95
C GLY A 200 2.75 26.09 -12.25
N THR A 201 3.47 26.09 -13.37
CA THR A 201 2.93 26.44 -14.70
C THR A 201 1.97 25.36 -15.20
N ARG A 202 1.05 25.72 -16.11
CA ARG A 202 0.20 24.75 -16.81
C ARG A 202 0.81 24.38 -18.16
N HIS A 203 0.83 23.09 -18.44
CA HIS A 203 1.18 22.56 -19.75
C HIS A 203 -0.05 22.67 -20.68
N GLU A 204 0.10 23.28 -21.84
CA GLU A 204 -0.98 23.50 -22.83
C GLU A 204 -1.35 22.25 -23.64
#